data_084fca222215a5ade0d8149e0fa7231e
#
_entry.id   084fca222215a5ade0d8149e0fa7231e
#
_cell.length_a   1.000
_cell.length_b   1.000
_cell.length_c   1.000
_cell.angle_alpha   90.00
_cell.angle_beta   90.00
_cell.angle_gamma   90.00
#
_symmetry.space_group_name_H-M   'P 1'
#
loop_
_entity.id
_entity.type
_entity.pdbx_description
1 polymer ?
#
loop_
_entity_poly.entity_id
_entity_poly.type
_entity_poly.pdbx_seq_one_letter_code
_entity_poly.pdbx_strand_id
1 'polypeptide(L)'
;DRKMLLAAAERYLGRIMTENADALAKAPDSVLTLVPDAAGQPAILWGDSRLAVFAKGKNLLQPEIKFDRSIKDMAPEASQKVIDRVKLWVDAMKDKHLQGLVKIDALANEPETPAAVRALFAQIVDAGGILSRREIDQAIRALDNDMRGHARRAGLVFGALDIFHHALMKPGAVLWRTALFAAHDAEPMLEQAPDNAVHLKQGTFASAGHASRLGFRKIGDEYVRVDMVERLIKQAHEARQQGAIFAIDPALATSLGLSK
;
A
#
# COMPACT_ATOMS: atom_id res chain seq x y z
N ASP A 1 32.71 -2.01 43.83
CA ASP A 1 33.10 -0.79 43.13
C ASP A 1 32.07 -0.49 42.01
N ARG A 2 31.49 0.74 42.07
CA ARG A 2 30.45 1.20 41.14
C ARG A 2 30.86 1.09 39.66
N LYS A 3 32.14 1.32 39.37
CA LYS A 3 32.69 1.19 37.98
C LYS A 3 32.65 -0.26 37.49
N MET A 4 32.96 -1.22 38.35
CA MET A 4 32.91 -2.64 38.00
C MET A 4 31.47 -3.12 37.73
N LEU A 5 30.52 -2.63 38.55
CA LEU A 5 29.10 -2.94 38.36
C LEU A 5 28.53 -2.36 37.04
N LEU A 6 28.87 -1.10 36.73
CA LEU A 6 28.49 -0.47 35.47
C LEU A 6 29.09 -1.21 34.27
N ALA A 7 30.37 -1.53 34.29
CA ALA A 7 31.02 -2.26 33.21
C ALA A 7 30.48 -3.68 33.06
N ALA A 8 30.04 -4.34 34.13
CA ALA A 8 29.40 -5.63 34.08
C ALA A 8 27.97 -5.56 33.48
N ALA A 9 27.21 -4.52 33.86
CA ALA A 9 25.87 -4.26 33.32
C ALA A 9 25.92 -3.94 31.81
N GLU A 10 26.87 -3.10 31.37
CA GLU A 10 27.06 -2.77 29.96
C GLU A 10 27.41 -4.02 29.14
N ARG A 11 28.31 -4.89 29.63
CA ARG A 11 28.66 -6.15 28.97
C ARG A 11 27.46 -7.10 28.91
N TYR A 12 26.68 -7.18 29.97
CA TYR A 12 25.48 -8.02 30.02
C TYR A 12 24.41 -7.55 29.02
N LEU A 13 24.11 -6.23 28.99
CA LEU A 13 23.19 -5.63 28.04
C LEU A 13 23.66 -5.81 26.59
N GLY A 14 24.95 -5.58 26.32
CA GLY A 14 25.53 -5.79 24.98
C GLY A 14 25.36 -7.24 24.48
N ARG A 15 25.54 -8.23 25.40
CA ARG A 15 25.33 -9.64 25.06
C ARG A 15 23.86 -9.94 24.74
N ILE A 16 22.93 -9.47 25.58
CA ILE A 16 21.48 -9.66 25.33
C ILE A 16 21.07 -9.01 24.01
N MET A 17 21.52 -7.82 23.71
CA MET A 17 21.23 -7.14 22.45
C MET A 17 21.76 -7.93 21.25
N THR A 18 22.95 -8.51 21.34
CA THR A 18 23.52 -9.36 20.28
C THR A 18 22.71 -10.64 20.10
N GLU A 19 22.36 -11.32 21.19
CA GLU A 19 21.51 -12.51 21.17
C GLU A 19 20.13 -12.23 20.55
N ASN A 20 19.52 -11.11 20.89
CA ASN A 20 18.24 -10.65 20.31
C ASN A 20 18.38 -10.33 18.83
N ALA A 21 19.46 -9.69 18.38
CA ALA A 21 19.73 -9.43 16.97
C ALA A 21 19.86 -10.73 16.17
N ASP A 22 20.58 -11.73 16.70
CA ASP A 22 20.73 -13.05 16.09
C ASP A 22 19.38 -13.81 16.04
N ALA A 23 18.57 -13.71 17.09
CA ALA A 23 17.24 -14.29 17.14
C ALA A 23 16.31 -13.67 16.08
N LEU A 24 16.29 -12.35 15.96
CA LEU A 24 15.52 -11.65 14.95
C LEU A 24 15.97 -11.97 13.52
N ALA A 25 17.28 -12.07 13.29
CA ALA A 25 17.83 -12.40 11.98
C ALA A 25 17.38 -13.78 11.47
N LYS A 26 17.11 -14.72 12.38
CA LYS A 26 16.66 -16.09 12.08
C LYS A 26 15.13 -16.27 12.16
N ALA A 27 14.42 -15.28 12.68
CA ALA A 27 12.99 -15.37 12.90
C ALA A 27 12.19 -15.30 11.58
N PRO A 28 11.02 -15.94 11.50
CA PRO A 28 10.16 -15.86 10.32
C PRO A 28 9.59 -14.44 10.15
N ASP A 29 9.15 -14.11 8.93
CA ASP A 29 8.60 -12.78 8.60
C ASP A 29 7.38 -12.40 9.45
N SER A 30 6.63 -13.38 9.94
CA SER A 30 5.43 -13.17 10.75
C SER A 30 5.67 -12.54 12.13
N VAL A 31 6.93 -12.47 12.59
CA VAL A 31 7.24 -11.80 13.87
C VAL A 31 7.34 -10.29 13.75
N LEU A 32 7.48 -9.77 12.52
CA LEU A 32 7.51 -8.35 12.24
C LEU A 32 6.12 -7.88 11.80
N THR A 33 5.71 -6.73 12.31
CA THR A 33 4.42 -6.12 11.98
C THR A 33 4.58 -4.66 11.57
N LEU A 34 3.69 -4.20 10.69
CA LEU A 34 3.57 -2.80 10.29
C LEU A 34 2.28 -2.24 10.87
N VAL A 35 2.38 -1.28 11.76
CA VAL A 35 1.25 -0.65 12.48
C VAL A 35 1.50 0.84 12.68
N PRO A 36 0.46 1.68 12.88
CA PRO A 36 0.68 3.05 13.31
C PRO A 36 1.21 3.07 14.75
N ASP A 37 2.20 3.91 15.02
CA ASP A 37 2.63 4.22 16.38
C ASP A 37 1.68 5.22 17.07
N ALA A 38 2.00 5.66 18.28
CA ALA A 38 1.19 6.61 19.04
C ALA A 38 1.00 7.98 18.34
N ALA A 39 1.91 8.34 17.43
CA ALA A 39 1.80 9.55 16.60
C ALA A 39 1.13 9.28 15.25
N GLY A 40 0.70 8.04 14.98
CA GLY A 40 0.14 7.62 13.71
C GLY A 40 1.18 7.34 12.62
N GLN A 41 2.47 7.34 12.94
CA GLN A 41 3.52 7.04 11.95
C GLN A 41 3.59 5.54 11.65
N PRO A 42 3.83 5.14 10.40
CA PRO A 42 3.99 3.73 10.05
C PRO A 42 5.24 3.16 10.74
N ALA A 43 5.04 2.31 11.72
CA ALA A 43 6.10 1.72 12.53
C ALA A 43 6.24 0.22 12.29
N ILE A 44 7.49 -0.25 12.29
CA ILE A 44 7.85 -1.66 12.21
C ILE A 44 8.18 -2.14 13.62
N LEU A 45 7.41 -3.13 14.09
CA LEU A 45 7.55 -3.71 15.42
C LEU A 45 8.05 -5.15 15.35
N TRP A 46 8.80 -5.54 16.37
CA TRP A 46 9.07 -6.92 16.76
C TRP A 46 8.51 -7.15 18.16
N GLY A 47 7.39 -7.88 18.25
CA GLY A 47 6.57 -7.87 19.44
C GLY A 47 6.12 -6.45 19.80
N ASP A 48 6.40 -6.02 21.02
CA ASP A 48 6.09 -4.66 21.48
C ASP A 48 7.21 -3.64 21.22
N SER A 49 8.35 -4.10 20.68
CA SER A 49 9.52 -3.26 20.44
C SER A 49 9.47 -2.61 19.08
N ARG A 50 9.44 -1.27 19.03
CA ARG A 50 9.56 -0.53 17.78
C ARG A 50 11.02 -0.56 17.30
N LEU A 51 11.22 -1.03 16.07
CA LEU A 51 12.54 -1.10 15.43
C LEU A 51 12.80 0.11 14.54
N ALA A 52 11.79 0.54 13.79
CA ALA A 52 11.92 1.62 12.83
C ALA A 52 10.55 2.24 12.51
N VAL A 53 10.56 3.39 11.86
CA VAL A 53 9.40 4.02 11.24
C VAL A 53 9.68 4.33 9.78
N PHE A 54 8.63 4.39 8.97
CA PHE A 54 8.73 4.93 7.61
C PHE A 54 8.68 6.46 7.65
N ALA A 55 9.54 7.08 6.87
CA ALA A 55 9.56 8.51 6.63
C ALA A 55 9.59 8.78 5.12
N LYS A 56 9.43 10.04 4.74
CA LYS A 56 9.50 10.46 3.34
C LYS A 56 10.83 10.06 2.72
N GLY A 57 10.77 9.25 1.67
CA GLY A 57 11.91 8.80 0.92
C GLY A 57 11.97 9.41 -0.48
N LYS A 58 12.60 8.68 -1.41
CA LYS A 58 12.81 9.16 -2.79
C LYS A 58 11.48 9.26 -3.57
N ASN A 59 10.60 8.29 -3.42
CA ASN A 59 9.27 8.24 -4.02
C ASN A 59 8.34 7.40 -3.13
N LEU A 60 7.10 7.22 -3.54
CA LEU A 60 6.10 6.47 -2.76
C LEU A 60 6.55 5.05 -2.40
N LEU A 61 7.15 4.31 -3.34
CA LEU A 61 7.57 2.92 -3.13
C LEU A 61 8.93 2.77 -2.41
N GLN A 62 9.65 3.87 -2.22
CA GLN A 62 10.97 3.91 -1.61
C GLN A 62 10.98 4.83 -0.39
N PRO A 63 10.24 4.49 0.69
CA PRO A 63 10.27 5.26 1.93
C PRO A 63 11.67 5.18 2.55
N GLU A 64 12.04 6.21 3.29
CA GLU A 64 13.19 6.14 4.19
C GLU A 64 12.81 5.29 5.40
N ILE A 65 13.64 4.34 5.79
CA ILE A 65 13.47 3.54 7.02
C ILE A 65 14.33 4.18 8.11
N LYS A 66 13.68 4.86 9.05
CA LYS A 66 14.36 5.50 10.19
C LYS A 66 14.35 4.56 11.38
N PHE A 67 15.53 4.01 11.70
CA PHE A 67 15.70 3.10 12.83
C PHE A 67 15.69 3.86 14.15
N ASP A 68 15.13 3.23 15.17
CA ASP A 68 15.08 3.76 16.52
C ASP A 68 16.49 3.89 17.08
N ARG A 69 16.63 4.80 18.06
CA ARG A 69 17.91 5.05 18.71
C ARG A 69 18.46 3.80 19.38
N SER A 70 17.61 2.98 19.99
CA SER A 70 18.00 1.71 20.60
C SER A 70 18.73 0.77 19.65
N ILE A 71 18.35 0.77 18.34
CA ILE A 71 19.04 -0.03 17.32
C ILE A 71 20.40 0.61 16.95
N LYS A 72 20.46 1.94 16.85
CA LYS A 72 21.69 2.67 16.51
C LYS A 72 22.74 2.60 17.62
N ASP A 73 22.29 2.52 18.86
CA ASP A 73 23.16 2.44 20.05
C ASP A 73 23.67 1.01 20.33
N MET A 74 23.23 0.00 19.56
CA MET A 74 23.76 -1.37 19.63
C MET A 74 25.20 -1.46 19.11
N ALA A 75 25.89 -2.56 19.46
CA ALA A 75 27.16 -2.89 18.82
C ALA A 75 27.00 -2.91 17.29
N PRO A 76 27.95 -2.38 16.49
CA PRO A 76 27.79 -2.18 15.05
C PRO A 76 27.35 -3.42 14.30
N GLU A 77 27.90 -4.60 14.64
CA GLU A 77 27.54 -5.86 13.99
C GLU A 77 26.08 -6.26 14.32
N ALA A 78 25.63 -6.13 15.57
CA ALA A 78 24.27 -6.43 15.98
C ALA A 78 23.28 -5.45 15.36
N SER A 79 23.59 -4.16 15.35
CA SER A 79 22.81 -3.11 14.69
C SER A 79 22.62 -3.41 13.21
N GLN A 80 23.70 -3.77 12.49
CA GLN A 80 23.64 -4.08 11.08
C GLN A 80 22.76 -5.30 10.77
N LYS A 81 22.83 -6.35 11.61
CA LYS A 81 21.94 -7.52 11.46
C LYS A 81 20.46 -7.14 11.55
N VAL A 82 20.08 -6.29 12.50
CA VAL A 82 18.70 -5.80 12.63
C VAL A 82 18.30 -4.94 11.43
N ILE A 83 19.16 -4.02 11.02
CA ILE A 83 18.93 -3.15 9.86
C ILE A 83 18.71 -3.97 8.59
N ASP A 84 19.56 -4.93 8.32
CA ASP A 84 19.47 -5.77 7.12
C ASP A 84 18.22 -6.64 7.16
N ARG A 85 17.88 -7.21 8.32
CA ARG A 85 16.67 -8.02 8.50
C ARG A 85 15.39 -7.21 8.25
N VAL A 86 15.31 -5.99 8.78
CA VAL A 86 14.16 -5.12 8.58
C VAL A 86 14.03 -4.71 7.11
N LYS A 87 15.14 -4.33 6.45
CA LYS A 87 15.13 -3.97 5.03
C LYS A 87 14.68 -5.13 4.14
N LEU A 88 15.22 -6.33 4.37
CA LEU A 88 14.80 -7.55 3.66
C LEU A 88 13.29 -7.82 3.85
N TRP A 89 12.79 -7.66 5.07
CA TRP A 89 11.38 -7.85 5.36
C TRP A 89 10.50 -6.81 4.63
N VAL A 90 10.89 -5.54 4.63
CA VAL A 90 10.17 -4.49 3.91
C VAL A 90 10.09 -4.80 2.42
N ASP A 91 11.19 -5.24 1.80
CA ASP A 91 11.21 -5.59 0.38
C ASP A 91 10.35 -6.83 0.10
N ALA A 92 10.46 -7.88 0.92
CA ALA A 92 9.62 -9.06 0.81
C ALA A 92 8.12 -8.76 0.97
N MET A 93 7.75 -7.85 1.89
CA MET A 93 6.36 -7.47 2.09
C MET A 93 5.83 -6.57 0.96
N LYS A 94 6.65 -5.68 0.39
CA LYS A 94 6.29 -4.93 -0.82
C LYS A 94 6.04 -5.89 -1.99
N ASP A 95 6.91 -6.85 -2.21
CA ASP A 95 6.73 -7.87 -3.25
C ASP A 95 5.48 -8.72 -3.02
N LYS A 96 5.19 -9.08 -1.77
CA LYS A 96 4.00 -9.86 -1.41
C LYS A 96 2.69 -9.10 -1.59
N HIS A 97 2.64 -7.86 -1.12
CA HIS A 97 1.40 -7.09 -1.03
C HIS A 97 1.21 -6.08 -2.15
N LEU A 98 2.30 -5.54 -2.70
CA LEU A 98 2.29 -4.49 -3.72
C LEU A 98 2.92 -4.94 -5.05
N GLN A 99 3.01 -6.25 -5.31
CA GLN A 99 3.64 -6.81 -6.51
C GLN A 99 3.17 -6.12 -7.80
N GLY A 100 1.86 -5.85 -7.93
CA GLY A 100 1.32 -5.15 -9.09
C GLY A 100 1.89 -3.74 -9.26
N LEU A 101 2.04 -3.00 -8.17
CA LEU A 101 2.59 -1.64 -8.19
C LEU A 101 4.10 -1.64 -8.43
N VAL A 102 4.82 -2.55 -7.79
CA VAL A 102 6.27 -2.75 -8.00
C VAL A 102 6.57 -3.10 -9.46
N LYS A 103 5.76 -3.98 -10.07
CA LYS A 103 5.88 -4.33 -11.49
C LYS A 103 5.63 -3.12 -12.40
N ILE A 104 4.60 -2.33 -12.13
CA ILE A 104 4.28 -1.13 -12.92
C ILE A 104 5.42 -0.09 -12.80
N ASP A 105 5.98 0.09 -11.61
CA ASP A 105 7.14 0.97 -11.38
C ASP A 105 8.36 0.52 -12.18
N ALA A 106 8.67 -0.77 -12.16
CA ALA A 106 9.76 -1.33 -12.97
C ALA A 106 9.55 -1.05 -14.47
N LEU A 107 8.34 -1.30 -15.00
CA LEU A 107 7.99 -1.02 -16.40
C LEU A 107 8.00 0.47 -16.73
N ALA A 108 7.69 1.35 -15.78
CA ALA A 108 7.78 2.81 -15.95
C ALA A 108 9.23 3.28 -16.17
N ASN A 109 10.20 2.52 -15.66
CA ASN A 109 11.63 2.81 -15.77
C ASN A 109 12.34 2.01 -16.87
N GLU A 110 11.64 1.10 -17.56
CA GLU A 110 12.21 0.23 -18.59
C GLU A 110 12.25 0.96 -19.94
N PRO A 111 13.43 1.09 -20.58
CA PRO A 111 13.60 1.81 -21.87
C PRO A 111 12.73 1.25 -22.99
N GLU A 112 12.52 -0.07 -23.03
CA GLU A 112 11.73 -0.77 -24.06
C GLU A 112 10.21 -0.49 -23.93
N THR A 113 9.75 -0.04 -22.78
CA THR A 113 8.34 0.37 -22.61
C THR A 113 8.08 1.67 -23.37
N PRO A 114 7.03 1.74 -24.22
CA PRO A 114 6.70 2.96 -24.97
C PRO A 114 6.57 4.20 -24.06
N ALA A 115 7.10 5.34 -24.50
CA ALA A 115 7.17 6.56 -23.68
C ALA A 115 5.81 6.99 -23.07
N ALA A 116 4.71 6.91 -23.88
CA ALA A 116 3.38 7.22 -23.39
C ALA A 116 2.89 6.25 -22.30
N VAL A 117 3.26 4.97 -22.40
CA VAL A 117 2.93 3.95 -21.39
C VAL A 117 3.76 4.18 -20.12
N ARG A 118 5.05 4.52 -20.24
CA ARG A 118 5.90 4.87 -19.10
C ARG A 118 5.35 6.07 -18.33
N ALA A 119 4.91 7.11 -19.05
CA ALA A 119 4.31 8.29 -18.45
C ALA A 119 3.01 7.95 -17.69
N LEU A 120 2.16 7.09 -18.24
CA LEU A 120 0.98 6.60 -17.55
C LEU A 120 1.37 5.79 -16.31
N PHE A 121 2.31 4.87 -16.42
CA PHE A 121 2.75 4.02 -15.31
C PHE A 121 3.33 4.85 -14.17
N ALA A 122 4.13 5.88 -14.45
CA ALA A 122 4.64 6.79 -13.44
C ALA A 122 3.51 7.48 -12.66
N GLN A 123 2.48 8.00 -13.34
CA GLN A 123 1.33 8.62 -12.70
C GLN A 123 0.54 7.61 -11.84
N ILE A 124 0.38 6.37 -12.31
CA ILE A 124 -0.28 5.30 -11.55
C ILE A 124 0.52 4.95 -10.29
N VAL A 125 1.85 4.89 -10.37
CA VAL A 125 2.71 4.63 -9.20
C VAL A 125 2.62 5.75 -8.18
N ASP A 126 2.70 7.02 -8.63
CA ASP A 126 2.59 8.18 -7.75
C ASP A 126 1.23 8.25 -7.03
N ALA A 127 0.17 7.79 -7.70
CA ALA A 127 -1.16 7.66 -7.12
C ALA A 127 -1.36 6.36 -6.31
N GLY A 128 -0.31 5.56 -6.11
CA GLY A 128 -0.40 4.29 -5.37
C GLY A 128 -1.26 3.23 -6.06
N GLY A 129 -1.38 3.28 -7.38
CA GLY A 129 -2.03 2.26 -8.20
C GLY A 129 -3.54 2.41 -8.40
N ILE A 130 -4.14 3.51 -7.94
CA ILE A 130 -5.55 3.85 -8.17
C ILE A 130 -5.64 5.32 -8.53
N LEU A 131 -6.19 5.64 -9.68
CA LEU A 131 -6.25 7.00 -10.18
C LEU A 131 -7.56 7.26 -10.93
N SER A 132 -8.18 8.40 -10.68
CA SER A 132 -9.37 8.81 -11.42
C SER A 132 -9.04 8.96 -12.89
N ARG A 133 -9.82 8.30 -13.75
CA ARG A 133 -9.67 8.42 -15.20
C ARG A 133 -9.71 9.87 -15.68
N ARG A 134 -10.50 10.70 -15.00
CA ARG A 134 -10.63 12.12 -15.31
C ARG A 134 -9.30 12.87 -15.16
N GLU A 135 -8.48 12.49 -14.17
CA GLU A 135 -7.19 13.12 -13.90
C GLU A 135 -6.13 12.77 -14.95
N ILE A 136 -6.26 11.61 -15.61
CA ILE A 136 -5.30 11.12 -16.61
C ILE A 136 -5.90 10.94 -17.99
N ASP A 137 -7.03 11.58 -18.29
CA ASP A 137 -7.73 11.44 -19.58
C ASP A 137 -6.80 11.76 -20.76
N GLN A 138 -5.96 12.78 -20.65
CA GLN A 138 -4.99 13.14 -21.69
C GLN A 138 -3.94 12.02 -21.90
N ALA A 139 -3.41 11.44 -20.82
CA ALA A 139 -2.46 10.33 -20.90
C ALA A 139 -3.09 9.09 -21.56
N ILE A 140 -4.37 8.82 -21.25
CA ILE A 140 -5.10 7.69 -21.84
C ILE A 140 -5.35 7.91 -23.34
N ARG A 141 -5.68 9.12 -23.75
CA ARG A 141 -5.90 9.47 -25.18
C ARG A 141 -4.64 9.32 -26.01
N ALA A 142 -3.48 9.51 -25.41
CA ALA A 142 -2.18 9.31 -26.07
C ALA A 142 -1.84 7.83 -26.35
N LEU A 143 -2.60 6.89 -25.79
CA LEU A 143 -2.37 5.45 -25.98
C LEU A 143 -3.13 4.92 -27.18
N ASP A 144 -2.43 4.28 -28.09
CA ASP A 144 -3.03 3.41 -29.10
C ASP A 144 -3.50 2.06 -28.51
N ASN A 145 -4.03 1.17 -29.37
CA ASN A 145 -4.54 -0.12 -28.92
C ASN A 145 -3.45 -1.05 -28.38
N ASP A 146 -2.27 -1.05 -28.98
CA ASP A 146 -1.14 -1.90 -28.56
C ASP A 146 -0.58 -1.42 -27.21
N MET A 147 -0.45 -0.12 -27.02
CA MET A 147 -0.06 0.51 -25.75
C MET A 147 -1.07 0.20 -24.64
N ARG A 148 -2.37 0.29 -24.92
CA ARG A 148 -3.43 -0.11 -23.97
C ARG A 148 -3.37 -1.61 -23.67
N GLY A 149 -3.08 -2.44 -24.67
CA GLY A 149 -2.82 -3.87 -24.49
C GLY A 149 -1.63 -4.13 -23.58
N HIS A 150 -0.54 -3.37 -23.74
CA HIS A 150 0.64 -3.45 -22.88
C HIS A 150 0.29 -3.12 -21.41
N ALA A 151 -0.43 -2.03 -21.19
CA ALA A 151 -0.86 -1.62 -19.85
C ALA A 151 -1.80 -2.66 -19.19
N ARG A 152 -2.73 -3.26 -19.96
CA ARG A 152 -3.59 -4.35 -19.43
C ARG A 152 -2.80 -5.59 -19.07
N ARG A 153 -1.79 -5.97 -19.86
CA ARG A 153 -0.88 -7.10 -19.51
C ARG A 153 -0.07 -6.84 -18.25
N ALA A 154 0.19 -5.57 -17.91
CA ALA A 154 0.77 -5.19 -16.63
C ALA A 154 -0.20 -5.30 -15.45
N GLY A 155 -1.49 -5.57 -15.72
CA GLY A 155 -2.54 -5.76 -14.70
C GLY A 155 -3.43 -4.54 -14.46
N LEU A 156 -3.32 -3.47 -15.28
CA LEU A 156 -4.19 -2.31 -15.15
C LEU A 156 -5.58 -2.60 -15.71
N VAL A 157 -6.57 -2.21 -14.94
CA VAL A 157 -7.98 -2.15 -15.34
C VAL A 157 -8.29 -0.73 -15.79
N PHE A 158 -8.72 -0.58 -17.04
CA PHE A 158 -9.22 0.69 -17.57
C PHE A 158 -10.74 0.74 -17.35
N GLY A 159 -11.13 1.20 -16.18
CA GLY A 159 -12.53 1.38 -15.84
C GLY A 159 -13.17 2.60 -16.52
N ALA A 160 -14.46 2.79 -16.29
CA ALA A 160 -15.18 3.97 -16.77
C ALA A 160 -14.85 5.23 -15.97
N LEU A 161 -14.65 5.09 -14.66
CA LEU A 161 -14.38 6.17 -13.73
C LEU A 161 -12.94 6.18 -13.22
N ASP A 162 -12.35 5.00 -13.04
CA ASP A 162 -11.01 4.85 -12.45
C ASP A 162 -10.13 3.90 -13.26
N ILE A 163 -8.81 4.11 -13.17
CA ILE A 163 -7.80 3.15 -13.59
C ILE A 163 -7.12 2.64 -12.33
N PHE A 164 -7.02 1.32 -12.22
CA PHE A 164 -6.49 0.69 -11.01
C PHE A 164 -5.93 -0.70 -11.29
N HIS A 165 -5.13 -1.20 -10.35
CA HIS A 165 -4.71 -2.58 -10.32
C HIS A 165 -5.52 -3.33 -9.24
N HIS A 166 -6.36 -4.29 -9.63
CA HIS A 166 -7.31 -4.95 -8.72
C HIS A 166 -6.65 -5.67 -7.53
N ALA A 167 -5.41 -6.14 -7.66
CA ALA A 167 -4.68 -6.76 -6.56
C ALA A 167 -4.44 -5.79 -5.38
N LEU A 168 -4.51 -4.47 -5.63
CA LEU A 168 -4.33 -3.44 -4.60
C LEU A 168 -5.58 -3.20 -3.73
N MET A 169 -6.68 -3.88 -4.02
CA MET A 169 -7.89 -3.89 -3.18
C MET A 169 -7.81 -4.90 -2.02
N LYS A 170 -6.80 -5.77 -1.98
CA LYS A 170 -6.60 -6.73 -0.90
C LYS A 170 -6.18 -6.02 0.39
N PRO A 171 -6.64 -6.48 1.59
CA PRO A 171 -6.37 -5.81 2.87
C PRO A 171 -4.89 -5.52 3.12
N GLY A 172 -4.00 -6.48 2.86
CA GLY A 172 -2.56 -6.27 3.01
C GLY A 172 -2.00 -5.21 2.06
N ALA A 173 -2.49 -5.13 0.81
CA ALA A 173 -2.10 -4.09 -0.12
C ALA A 173 -2.60 -2.71 0.33
N VAL A 174 -3.82 -2.63 0.84
CA VAL A 174 -4.39 -1.39 1.38
C VAL A 174 -3.57 -0.89 2.57
N LEU A 175 -3.23 -1.79 3.51
CA LEU A 175 -2.38 -1.46 4.67
C LEU A 175 -1.03 -0.88 4.21
N TRP A 176 -0.34 -1.55 3.33
CA TRP A 176 0.97 -1.11 2.86
C TRP A 176 0.90 0.20 2.07
N ARG A 177 -0.12 0.39 1.23
CA ARG A 177 -0.33 1.65 0.51
C ARG A 177 -0.58 2.81 1.47
N THR A 178 -1.44 2.64 2.48
CA THR A 178 -1.70 3.70 3.46
C THR A 178 -0.47 4.04 4.29
N ALA A 179 0.36 3.06 4.64
CA ALA A 179 1.64 3.30 5.31
C ALA A 179 2.61 4.09 4.43
N LEU A 180 2.73 3.75 3.16
CA LEU A 180 3.59 4.46 2.22
C LEU A 180 3.11 5.90 1.98
N PHE A 181 1.81 6.14 1.85
CA PHE A 181 1.26 7.49 1.75
C PHE A 181 1.49 8.30 3.03
N ALA A 182 1.26 7.70 4.20
CA ALA A 182 1.52 8.37 5.47
C ALA A 182 2.97 8.84 5.59
N ALA A 183 3.92 7.99 5.20
CA ALA A 183 5.34 8.33 5.17
C ALA A 183 5.67 9.41 4.14
N HIS A 184 5.12 9.29 2.91
CA HIS A 184 5.39 10.21 1.80
C HIS A 184 4.85 11.62 2.07
N ASP A 185 3.65 11.72 2.64
CA ASP A 185 2.97 13.00 2.88
C ASP A 185 3.22 13.55 4.30
N ALA A 186 3.93 12.80 5.14
CA ALA A 186 4.16 13.11 6.55
C ALA A 186 2.84 13.30 7.34
N GLU A 187 1.86 12.44 7.05
CA GLU A 187 0.54 12.41 7.68
C GLU A 187 0.38 11.13 8.50
N PRO A 188 -0.54 11.08 9.48
CA PRO A 188 -0.87 9.84 10.16
C PRO A 188 -1.43 8.78 9.20
N MET A 189 -1.14 7.50 9.47
CA MET A 189 -1.77 6.39 8.75
C MET A 189 -3.29 6.47 8.88
N LEU A 190 -3.96 6.27 7.75
CA LEU A 190 -5.42 6.19 7.74
C LEU A 190 -5.88 4.90 8.41
N GLU A 191 -6.95 5.01 9.19
CA GLU A 191 -7.62 3.84 9.74
C GLU A 191 -8.16 2.97 8.59
N GLN A 192 -7.94 1.66 8.71
CA GLN A 192 -8.40 0.70 7.71
C GLN A 192 -9.91 0.57 7.78
N ALA A 193 -10.54 0.45 6.61
CA ALA A 193 -11.94 0.06 6.55
C ALA A 193 -12.13 -1.35 7.13
N PRO A 194 -13.32 -1.69 7.64
CA PRO A 194 -13.61 -3.04 8.08
C PRO A 194 -13.29 -4.07 7.00
N ASP A 195 -12.85 -5.26 7.41
CA ASP A 195 -12.52 -6.34 6.49
C ASP A 195 -13.69 -6.64 5.55
N ASN A 196 -13.36 -6.78 4.27
CA ASN A 196 -14.33 -7.02 3.20
C ASN A 196 -15.39 -5.93 2.97
N ALA A 197 -15.25 -4.77 3.58
CA ALA A 197 -16.14 -3.65 3.30
C ALA A 197 -16.07 -3.28 1.81
N VAL A 198 -17.22 -3.22 1.16
CA VAL A 198 -17.37 -2.80 -0.23
C VAL A 198 -18.15 -1.49 -0.35
N HIS A 199 -18.83 -1.10 0.72
CA HIS A 199 -19.66 0.08 0.85
C HIS A 199 -19.52 0.68 2.24
N LEU A 200 -19.42 2.01 2.33
CA LEU A 200 -19.29 2.77 3.56
C LEU A 200 -20.13 4.03 3.48
N LYS A 201 -20.69 4.44 4.61
CA LYS A 201 -21.57 5.62 4.70
C LYS A 201 -20.81 6.93 4.56
N GLN A 202 -21.51 7.98 4.21
CA GLN A 202 -21.02 9.35 4.27
C GLN A 202 -20.43 9.66 5.66
N GLY A 203 -19.32 10.40 5.66
CA GLY A 203 -18.62 10.78 6.90
C GLY A 203 -17.60 9.76 7.40
N THR A 204 -17.52 8.57 6.80
CA THR A 204 -16.46 7.59 7.13
C THR A 204 -15.05 8.12 6.85
N PHE A 205 -14.89 8.90 5.79
CA PHE A 205 -13.59 9.48 5.42
C PHE A 205 -13.61 11.01 5.52
N ALA A 206 -12.50 11.57 5.98
CA ALA A 206 -12.33 13.02 6.08
C ALA A 206 -12.32 13.72 4.71
N SER A 207 -11.91 13.02 3.65
CA SER A 207 -11.87 13.56 2.28
C SER A 207 -12.00 12.45 1.23
N ALA A 208 -12.32 12.86 -0.01
CA ALA A 208 -12.32 11.95 -1.16
C ALA A 208 -10.91 11.39 -1.46
N GLY A 209 -9.86 12.15 -1.17
CA GLY A 209 -8.47 11.69 -1.28
C GLY A 209 -8.16 10.56 -0.31
N HIS A 210 -8.61 10.66 0.94
CA HIS A 210 -8.47 9.59 1.92
C HIS A 210 -9.22 8.33 1.48
N ALA A 211 -10.44 8.47 0.98
CA ALA A 211 -11.21 7.35 0.44
C ALA A 211 -10.46 6.65 -0.71
N SER A 212 -9.91 7.40 -1.65
CA SER A 212 -9.15 6.86 -2.79
C SER A 212 -7.92 6.07 -2.32
N ARG A 213 -7.19 6.55 -1.32
CA ARG A 213 -6.03 5.82 -0.75
C ARG A 213 -6.43 4.47 -0.17
N LEU A 214 -7.63 4.35 0.38
CA LEU A 214 -8.21 3.11 0.90
C LEU A 214 -8.93 2.27 -0.17
N GLY A 215 -8.98 2.73 -1.42
CA GLY A 215 -9.59 2.01 -2.53
C GLY A 215 -11.08 2.26 -2.70
N PHE A 216 -11.60 3.35 -2.13
CA PHE A 216 -13.00 3.75 -2.23
C PHE A 216 -13.20 4.99 -3.08
N ARG A 217 -14.37 5.10 -3.67
CA ARG A 217 -14.82 6.24 -4.45
C ARG A 217 -16.15 6.76 -3.93
N LYS A 218 -16.29 8.08 -3.85
CA LYS A 218 -17.55 8.72 -3.50
C LYS A 218 -18.54 8.57 -4.67
N ILE A 219 -19.71 8.02 -4.37
CA ILE A 219 -20.84 7.87 -5.30
C ILE A 219 -22.09 8.44 -4.59
N GLY A 220 -22.56 9.58 -5.06
CA GLY A 220 -23.58 10.32 -4.32
C GLY A 220 -23.08 10.72 -2.93
N ASP A 221 -23.80 10.29 -1.89
CA ASP A 221 -23.45 10.56 -0.49
C ASP A 221 -22.72 9.40 0.20
N GLU A 222 -22.31 8.38 -0.53
CA GLU A 222 -21.71 7.19 0.02
C GLU A 222 -20.36 6.88 -0.63
N TYR A 223 -19.62 5.94 -0.04
CA TYR A 223 -18.35 5.47 -0.57
C TYR A 223 -18.48 4.00 -0.98
N VAL A 224 -18.07 3.69 -2.18
CA VAL A 224 -18.08 2.33 -2.73
C VAL A 224 -16.68 1.96 -3.18
N ARG A 225 -16.28 0.72 -2.96
CA ARG A 225 -14.96 0.23 -3.39
C ARG A 225 -14.85 0.29 -4.92
N VAL A 226 -13.74 0.81 -5.39
CA VAL A 226 -13.49 1.15 -6.81
C VAL A 226 -13.80 -0.02 -7.76
N ASP A 227 -13.35 -1.24 -7.44
CA ASP A 227 -13.58 -2.42 -8.25
C ASP A 227 -15.07 -2.81 -8.37
N MET A 228 -15.85 -2.53 -7.31
CA MET A 228 -17.29 -2.79 -7.31
C MET A 228 -18.05 -1.76 -8.14
N VAL A 229 -17.65 -0.49 -8.07
CA VAL A 229 -18.23 0.57 -8.93
C VAL A 229 -18.01 0.23 -10.40
N GLU A 230 -16.80 -0.12 -10.79
CA GLU A 230 -16.48 -0.44 -12.18
C GLU A 230 -17.19 -1.71 -12.66
N ARG A 231 -17.34 -2.70 -11.79
CA ARG A 231 -18.13 -3.90 -12.09
C ARG A 231 -19.60 -3.57 -12.37
N LEU A 232 -20.20 -2.71 -11.55
CA LEU A 232 -21.59 -2.25 -11.74
C LEU A 232 -21.77 -1.50 -13.05
N ILE A 233 -20.87 -0.55 -13.34
CA ILE A 233 -20.92 0.23 -14.58
C ILE A 233 -20.78 -0.69 -15.79
N LYS A 234 -19.87 -1.65 -15.75
CA LYS A 234 -19.68 -2.63 -16.83
C LYS A 234 -20.94 -3.45 -17.06
N GLN A 235 -21.56 -3.97 -16.01
CA GLN A 235 -22.81 -4.74 -16.12
C GLN A 235 -23.96 -3.90 -16.67
N ALA A 236 -24.10 -2.65 -16.22
CA ALA A 236 -25.10 -1.73 -16.74
C ALA A 236 -24.91 -1.44 -18.23
N HIS A 237 -23.66 -1.26 -18.65
CA HIS A 237 -23.31 -1.01 -20.05
C HIS A 237 -23.61 -2.23 -20.94
N GLU A 238 -23.25 -3.43 -20.50
CA GLU A 238 -23.53 -4.69 -21.21
C GLU A 238 -25.04 -4.93 -21.36
N ALA A 239 -25.82 -4.73 -20.28
CA ALA A 239 -27.28 -4.85 -20.34
C ALA A 239 -27.90 -3.87 -21.36
N ARG A 240 -27.44 -2.60 -21.34
CA ARG A 240 -27.88 -1.59 -22.31
C ARG A 240 -27.58 -1.98 -23.76
N GLN A 241 -26.38 -2.52 -24.01
CA GLN A 241 -26.04 -2.97 -25.39
C GLN A 241 -26.89 -4.12 -25.85
N GLN A 242 -27.36 -4.97 -24.95
CA GLN A 242 -28.25 -6.10 -25.25
C GLN A 242 -29.73 -5.69 -25.29
N GLY A 243 -30.06 -4.42 -25.09
CA GLY A 243 -31.44 -3.93 -24.97
C GLY A 243 -32.20 -4.45 -23.74
N ALA A 244 -31.48 -4.97 -22.77
CA ALA A 244 -32.05 -5.50 -21.52
C ALA A 244 -32.17 -4.43 -20.44
N ILE A 245 -33.13 -4.62 -19.54
CA ILE A 245 -33.23 -3.83 -18.33
C ILE A 245 -32.07 -4.22 -17.42
N PHE A 246 -31.29 -3.23 -16.97
CA PHE A 246 -30.25 -3.48 -15.99
C PHE A 246 -30.85 -3.83 -14.63
N ALA A 247 -30.58 -5.04 -14.17
CA ALA A 247 -30.87 -5.47 -12.81
C ALA A 247 -29.55 -5.75 -12.08
N ILE A 248 -29.38 -5.19 -10.89
CA ILE A 248 -28.23 -5.48 -10.06
C ILE A 248 -28.33 -6.92 -9.57
N ASP A 249 -27.23 -7.68 -9.73
CA ASP A 249 -27.11 -9.02 -9.13
C ASP A 249 -27.49 -8.98 -7.63
N PRO A 250 -28.39 -9.85 -7.15
CA PRO A 250 -28.83 -9.84 -5.75
C PRO A 250 -27.69 -9.96 -4.75
N ALA A 251 -26.66 -10.76 -5.03
CA ALA A 251 -25.49 -10.90 -4.16
C ALA A 251 -24.70 -9.60 -4.10
N LEU A 252 -24.57 -8.91 -5.24
CA LEU A 252 -23.92 -7.62 -5.32
C LEU A 252 -24.75 -6.53 -4.63
N ALA A 253 -26.07 -6.52 -4.83
CA ALA A 253 -26.98 -5.61 -4.15
C ALA A 253 -26.89 -5.76 -2.63
N THR A 254 -26.85 -7.00 -2.12
CA THR A 254 -26.68 -7.29 -0.70
C THR A 254 -25.33 -6.76 -0.19
N SER A 255 -24.24 -7.00 -0.91
CA SER A 255 -22.90 -6.53 -0.53
C SER A 255 -22.78 -5.00 -0.51
N LEU A 256 -23.60 -4.31 -1.31
CA LEU A 256 -23.70 -2.86 -1.38
C LEU A 256 -24.71 -2.25 -0.39
N GLY A 257 -25.37 -3.09 0.42
CA GLY A 257 -26.39 -2.63 1.33
C GLY A 257 -27.69 -2.15 0.66
N LEU A 258 -27.90 -2.50 -0.62
CA LEU A 258 -29.05 -2.09 -1.43
C LEU A 258 -30.21 -3.09 -1.36
N SER A 259 -30.04 -4.23 -0.71
CA SER A 259 -31.10 -5.22 -0.56
C SER A 259 -32.03 -4.83 0.60
N LYS A 260 -33.27 -4.58 0.31
CA LYS A 260 -34.40 -4.74 1.20
C LYS A 260 -35.31 -5.80 0.65
#